data_0707d83c5048956c4dc9cffa542371c4
#
_entry.id   0707d83c5048956c4dc9cffa542371c4
#
_cell.length_a   1.000
_cell.length_b   1.000
_cell.length_c   1.000
_cell.angle_alpha   90.00
_cell.angle_beta   90.00
_cell.angle_gamma   90.00
#
_symmetry.space_group_name_H-M   'P 1'
#
loop_
_entity.id
_entity.type
_entity.pdbx_description
1 polymer ?
#
loop_
_entity_poly.entity_id
_entity_poly.type
_entity_poly.pdbx_seq_one_letter_code
_entity_poly.pdbx_strand_id
1 'polypeptide(L)'
;MPEPTLYQRLGGREAINAVVVDSIGNVSADPRINARFTNIDANNLSDNLVDLICERTGGPCVYKGRNMADSHEGMHIRDDEFDALVEDLLKSMKKFKVPEREQRESVAILARMRNAIVGH
;
A
#
# COMPACT_ATOMS: atom_id res chain seq x y z
N MET A 1 -30.07 1.02 2.02
CA MET A 1 -28.83 1.21 2.78
C MET A 1 -27.65 1.21 1.82
N PRO A 2 -26.77 2.20 1.88
CA PRO A 2 -25.57 2.16 1.05
C PRO A 2 -24.69 0.99 1.44
N GLU A 3 -23.98 0.42 0.48
CA GLU A 3 -23.00 -0.63 0.75
C GLU A 3 -21.88 -0.10 1.65
N PRO A 4 -21.29 -0.94 2.52
CA PRO A 4 -20.10 -0.56 3.25
C PRO A 4 -18.98 -0.13 2.31
N THR A 5 -18.18 0.85 2.72
CA THR A 5 -17.00 1.26 1.97
C THR A 5 -15.98 0.11 1.95
N LEU A 6 -15.04 0.16 1.03
CA LEU A 6 -13.93 -0.80 1.04
C LEU A 6 -13.19 -0.76 2.37
N TYR A 7 -13.01 0.43 2.94
CA TYR A 7 -12.42 0.61 4.26
C TYR A 7 -13.12 -0.25 5.33
N GLN A 8 -14.46 -0.18 5.37
CA GLN A 8 -15.25 -0.96 6.33
C GLN A 8 -15.16 -2.45 6.04
N ARG A 9 -15.19 -2.84 4.79
CA ARG A 9 -15.10 -4.25 4.38
C ARG A 9 -13.72 -4.86 4.65
N LEU A 10 -12.67 -4.04 4.65
CA LEU A 10 -11.33 -4.48 5.03
C LEU A 10 -11.17 -4.67 6.55
N GLY A 11 -12.09 -4.14 7.33
CA GLY A 11 -12.05 -4.27 8.79
C GLY A 11 -11.59 -3.01 9.53
N GLY A 12 -11.50 -1.89 8.82
CA GLY A 12 -11.13 -0.62 9.43
C GLY A 12 -9.62 -0.42 9.58
N ARG A 13 -9.25 0.64 10.28
CA ARG A 13 -7.84 1.04 10.42
C ARG A 13 -6.95 -0.02 11.05
N GLU A 14 -7.43 -0.73 12.05
CA GLU A 14 -6.63 -1.77 12.72
C GLU A 14 -6.26 -2.90 11.77
N ALA A 15 -7.23 -3.36 10.96
CA ALA A 15 -6.96 -4.41 9.98
C ALA A 15 -6.02 -3.93 8.88
N ILE A 16 -6.21 -2.71 8.41
CA ILE A 16 -5.32 -2.10 7.40
C ILE A 16 -3.90 -1.98 7.96
N ASN A 17 -3.77 -1.53 9.20
CA ASN A 17 -2.46 -1.42 9.85
C ASN A 17 -1.76 -2.78 9.94
N ALA A 18 -2.47 -3.82 10.33
CA ALA A 18 -1.89 -5.16 10.42
C ALA A 18 -1.36 -5.65 9.07
N VAL A 19 -2.12 -5.44 8.00
CA VAL A 19 -1.72 -5.80 6.63
C VAL A 19 -0.50 -4.98 6.20
N VAL A 20 -0.51 -3.67 6.43
CA VAL A 20 0.59 -2.78 6.04
C VAL A 20 1.88 -3.16 6.76
N VAL A 21 1.85 -3.35 8.07
CA VAL A 21 3.03 -3.73 8.85
C VAL A 21 3.60 -5.06 8.36
N ASP A 22 2.74 -6.04 8.11
CA ASP A 22 3.18 -7.34 7.59
C ASP A 22 3.78 -7.21 6.20
N SER A 23 3.18 -6.38 5.33
CA SER A 23 3.68 -6.19 3.97
C SER A 23 5.04 -5.47 3.95
N ILE A 24 5.29 -4.57 4.88
CA ILE A 24 6.61 -3.94 5.02
C ILE A 24 7.66 -4.98 5.39
N GLY A 25 7.32 -5.95 6.24
CA GLY A 25 8.18 -7.09 6.53
C GLY A 25 8.50 -7.91 5.28
N ASN A 26 7.50 -8.15 4.43
CA ASN A 26 7.69 -8.85 3.16
C ASN A 26 8.62 -8.06 2.23
N VAL A 27 8.44 -6.75 2.13
CA VAL A 27 9.27 -5.87 1.31
C VAL A 27 10.72 -5.91 1.80
N SER A 28 10.93 -5.86 3.10
CA SER A 28 12.28 -5.90 3.69
C SER A 28 13.01 -7.20 3.38
N ALA A 29 12.27 -8.29 3.20
CA ALA A 29 12.81 -9.60 2.86
C ALA A 29 12.85 -9.85 1.34
N ASP A 30 12.32 -8.95 0.53
CA ASP A 30 12.21 -9.13 -0.92
C ASP A 30 13.44 -8.51 -1.63
N PRO A 31 14.37 -9.34 -2.16
CA PRO A 31 15.59 -8.82 -2.78
C PRO A 31 15.35 -8.00 -4.04
N ARG A 32 14.15 -8.08 -4.63
CA ARG A 32 13.81 -7.30 -5.82
C ARG A 32 13.69 -5.81 -5.52
N ILE A 33 13.30 -5.45 -4.30
CA ILE A 33 12.98 -4.05 -3.96
C ILE A 33 13.52 -3.60 -2.59
N ASN A 34 14.06 -4.50 -1.76
CA ASN A 34 14.44 -4.15 -0.38
C ASN A 34 15.51 -3.06 -0.31
N ALA A 35 16.36 -2.94 -1.30
CA ALA A 35 17.43 -1.93 -1.32
C ALA A 35 16.86 -0.50 -1.29
N ARG A 36 15.66 -0.28 -1.83
CA ARG A 36 15.03 1.05 -1.84
C ARG A 36 14.51 1.48 -0.47
N PHE A 37 14.43 0.56 0.47
CA PHE A 37 13.88 0.80 1.81
C PHE A 37 14.92 0.74 2.91
N THR A 38 16.20 0.68 2.57
CA THR A 38 17.30 0.47 3.53
C THR A 38 17.42 1.61 4.54
N ASN A 39 17.22 2.85 4.11
CA ASN A 39 17.38 4.04 4.95
C ASN A 39 16.05 4.70 5.30
N ILE A 40 14.95 3.98 5.19
CA ILE A 40 13.61 4.53 5.45
C ILE A 40 13.20 4.21 6.88
N ASP A 41 12.60 5.19 7.56
CA ASP A 41 11.96 4.97 8.85
C ASP A 41 10.68 4.14 8.62
N ALA A 42 10.72 2.87 9.05
CA ALA A 42 9.63 1.93 8.83
C ALA A 42 8.33 2.37 9.52
N ASN A 43 8.43 2.97 10.69
CA ASN A 43 7.24 3.44 11.41
C ASN A 43 6.57 4.59 10.67
N ASN A 44 7.35 5.53 10.18
CA ASN A 44 6.82 6.65 9.40
C ASN A 44 6.22 6.16 8.07
N LEU A 45 6.87 5.22 7.41
CA LEU A 45 6.35 4.61 6.19
C LEU A 45 5.03 3.89 6.45
N SER A 46 4.95 3.10 7.52
CA SER A 46 3.72 2.40 7.91
C SER A 46 2.58 3.38 8.15
N ASP A 47 2.82 4.42 8.94
CA ASP A 47 1.78 5.39 9.28
C ASP A 47 1.25 6.10 8.03
N ASN A 48 2.15 6.51 7.13
CA ASN A 48 1.76 7.17 5.88
C ASN A 48 0.97 6.22 4.96
N LEU A 49 1.39 4.97 4.84
CA LEU A 49 0.69 3.98 4.02
C LEU A 49 -0.69 3.65 4.58
N VAL A 50 -0.80 3.53 5.90
CA VAL A 50 -2.10 3.30 6.55
C VAL A 50 -3.04 4.47 6.28
N ASP A 51 -2.58 5.70 6.44
CA ASP A 51 -3.40 6.88 6.18
C ASP A 51 -3.81 6.96 4.71
N LEU A 52 -2.89 6.68 3.79
CA LEU A 52 -3.17 6.70 2.36
C LEU A 52 -4.23 5.65 2.00
N ILE A 53 -4.06 4.42 2.42
CA ILE A 53 -5.00 3.33 2.14
C ILE A 53 -6.34 3.62 2.79
N CYS A 54 -6.35 4.07 4.03
CA CYS A 54 -7.56 4.45 4.75
C CYS A 54 -8.34 5.51 3.97
N GLU A 55 -7.68 6.58 3.54
CA GLU A 55 -8.31 7.65 2.77
C GLU A 55 -8.87 7.14 1.44
N ARG A 56 -8.05 6.38 0.69
CA ARG A 56 -8.41 5.91 -0.66
C ARG A 56 -9.48 4.83 -0.66
N THR A 57 -9.69 4.17 0.47
CA THR A 57 -10.73 3.14 0.60
C THR A 57 -12.03 3.67 1.21
N GLY A 58 -12.13 4.97 1.44
CA GLY A 58 -13.33 5.61 1.95
C GLY A 58 -13.39 5.74 3.46
N GLY A 59 -12.26 5.58 4.14
CA GLY A 59 -12.17 5.77 5.58
C GLY A 59 -12.07 7.23 5.99
N PRO A 60 -12.06 7.49 7.31
CA PRO A 60 -12.05 8.85 7.84
C PRO A 60 -10.68 9.51 7.87
N CYS A 61 -9.64 8.81 7.45
CA CYS A 61 -8.27 9.31 7.51
C CYS A 61 -7.99 10.32 6.42
N VAL A 62 -7.03 11.19 6.68
CA VAL A 62 -6.52 12.14 5.68
C VAL A 62 -5.03 11.90 5.51
N TYR A 63 -4.60 11.57 4.29
CA TYR A 63 -3.19 11.41 3.98
C TYR A 63 -2.50 12.77 3.96
N LYS A 64 -1.52 12.95 4.85
CA LYS A 64 -0.78 14.20 5.02
C LYS A 64 0.63 14.15 4.43
N GLY A 65 1.02 13.01 3.86
CA GLY A 65 2.32 12.87 3.24
C GLY A 65 2.41 13.60 1.89
N ARG A 66 3.58 13.54 1.27
CA ARG A 66 3.79 14.11 -0.06
C ARG A 66 2.96 13.33 -1.08
N ASN A 67 2.49 13.99 -2.15
CA ASN A 67 1.78 13.28 -3.20
C ASN A 67 2.68 12.23 -3.87
N MET A 68 2.08 11.27 -4.57
CA MET A 68 2.85 10.13 -5.12
C MET A 68 3.90 10.57 -6.13
N ALA A 69 3.58 11.54 -6.98
CA ALA A 69 4.54 12.04 -7.96
C ALA A 69 5.75 12.70 -7.28
N ASP A 70 5.51 13.58 -6.32
CA ASP A 70 6.59 14.28 -5.62
C ASP A 70 7.43 13.34 -4.76
N SER A 71 6.79 12.39 -4.06
CA SER A 71 7.49 11.49 -3.16
C SER A 71 8.38 10.48 -3.91
N HIS A 72 8.08 10.21 -5.17
CA HIS A 72 8.83 9.25 -5.98
C HIS A 72 9.67 9.90 -7.08
N GLU A 73 9.68 11.24 -7.16
CA GLU A 73 10.46 11.95 -8.16
C GLU A 73 11.95 11.63 -8.02
N GLY A 74 12.60 11.33 -9.12
CA GLY A 74 14.03 11.01 -9.14
C GLY A 74 14.38 9.59 -8.73
N MET A 75 13.42 8.78 -8.29
CA MET A 75 13.68 7.40 -7.88
C MET A 75 13.76 6.44 -9.05
N HIS A 76 13.17 6.78 -10.18
CA HIS A 76 13.13 5.93 -11.38
C HIS A 76 12.61 4.52 -11.09
N ILE A 77 11.50 4.43 -10.38
CA ILE A 77 10.87 3.16 -10.05
C ILE A 77 10.46 2.45 -11.33
N ARG A 78 10.80 1.17 -11.45
CA ARG A 78 10.44 0.35 -12.62
C ARG A 78 9.09 -0.32 -12.39
N ASP A 79 8.43 -0.70 -13.51
CA ASP A 79 7.17 -1.45 -13.45
C ASP A 79 7.31 -2.75 -12.65
N ASP A 80 8.40 -3.50 -12.84
CA ASP A 80 8.62 -4.75 -12.11
C ASP A 80 8.81 -4.52 -10.60
N GLU A 81 9.38 -3.40 -10.21
CA GLU A 81 9.50 -3.04 -8.80
C GLU A 81 8.15 -2.69 -8.20
N PHE A 82 7.32 -1.95 -8.92
CA PHE A 82 5.95 -1.66 -8.50
C PHE A 82 5.14 -2.95 -8.34
N ASP A 83 5.25 -3.84 -9.33
CA ASP A 83 4.56 -5.13 -9.27
C ASP A 83 5.03 -5.98 -8.09
N ALA A 84 6.32 -5.95 -7.75
CA ALA A 84 6.85 -6.66 -6.60
C ALA A 84 6.23 -6.15 -5.29
N LEU A 85 6.08 -4.84 -5.15
CA LEU A 85 5.42 -4.24 -3.98
C LEU A 85 3.96 -4.70 -3.87
N VAL A 86 3.24 -4.71 -4.99
CA VAL A 86 1.84 -5.18 -5.02
C VAL A 86 1.77 -6.65 -4.61
N GLU A 87 2.66 -7.48 -5.11
CA GLU A 87 2.72 -8.90 -4.72
C GLU A 87 2.95 -9.07 -3.23
N ASP A 88 3.88 -8.29 -2.65
CA ASP A 88 4.17 -8.35 -1.21
C ASP A 88 2.95 -7.95 -0.38
N LEU A 89 2.21 -6.94 -0.84
CA LEU A 89 0.96 -6.54 -0.20
C LEU A 89 -0.09 -7.64 -0.29
N LEU A 90 -0.23 -8.27 -1.47
CA LEU A 90 -1.18 -9.37 -1.67
C LEU A 90 -0.87 -10.57 -0.78
N LYS A 91 0.39 -10.89 -0.57
CA LYS A 91 0.79 -11.96 0.36
C LYS A 91 0.26 -11.69 1.75
N SER A 92 0.37 -10.46 2.22
CA SER A 92 -0.14 -10.05 3.53
C SER A 92 -1.66 -10.14 3.58
N MET A 93 -2.36 -9.68 2.54
CA MET A 93 -3.82 -9.78 2.48
C MET A 93 -4.29 -11.22 2.56
N LYS A 94 -3.63 -12.14 1.84
CA LYS A 94 -3.95 -13.57 1.90
C LYS A 94 -3.70 -14.15 3.27
N LYS A 95 -2.60 -13.77 3.91
CA LYS A 95 -2.26 -14.21 5.27
C LYS A 95 -3.33 -13.82 6.28
N PHE A 96 -3.88 -12.61 6.17
CA PHE A 96 -4.95 -12.12 7.05
C PHE A 96 -6.34 -12.48 6.54
N LYS A 97 -6.43 -13.33 5.52
CA LYS A 97 -7.69 -13.88 4.98
C LYS A 97 -8.63 -12.79 4.46
N VAL A 98 -8.07 -11.73 3.90
CA VAL A 98 -8.87 -10.72 3.20
C VAL A 98 -9.58 -11.38 2.02
N PRO A 99 -10.90 -11.20 1.87
CA PRO A 99 -11.62 -11.82 0.74
C PRO A 99 -11.06 -11.36 -0.61
N GLU A 100 -11.16 -12.23 -1.59
CA GLU A 100 -10.59 -11.98 -2.92
C GLU A 100 -11.14 -10.72 -3.58
N ARG A 101 -12.43 -10.43 -3.38
CA ARG A 101 -13.05 -9.20 -3.90
C ARG A 101 -12.34 -7.95 -3.36
N GLU A 102 -12.09 -7.90 -2.06
CA GLU A 102 -11.42 -6.77 -1.41
C GLU A 102 -9.95 -6.69 -1.82
N GLN A 103 -9.30 -7.83 -2.05
CA GLN A 103 -7.93 -7.85 -2.61
C GLN A 103 -7.90 -7.18 -3.98
N ARG A 104 -8.83 -7.54 -4.87
CA ARG A 104 -8.88 -6.97 -6.23
C ARG A 104 -9.17 -5.48 -6.22
N GLU A 105 -10.10 -5.03 -5.38
CA GLU A 105 -10.44 -3.61 -5.26
C GLU A 105 -9.25 -2.79 -4.73
N SER A 106 -8.51 -3.36 -3.77
CA SER A 106 -7.31 -2.71 -3.22
C SER A 106 -6.21 -2.58 -4.27
N VAL A 107 -5.97 -3.65 -5.04
CA VAL A 107 -4.98 -3.62 -6.13
C VAL A 107 -5.36 -2.60 -7.20
N ALA A 108 -6.65 -2.47 -7.52
CA ALA A 108 -7.13 -1.48 -8.49
C ALA A 108 -6.83 -0.05 -8.03
N ILE A 109 -6.94 0.23 -6.75
CA ILE A 109 -6.58 1.53 -6.18
C ILE A 109 -5.08 1.81 -6.37
N LEU A 110 -4.24 0.83 -6.05
CA LEU A 110 -2.79 0.97 -6.22
C LEU A 110 -2.42 1.13 -7.69
N ALA A 111 -3.08 0.40 -8.58
CA ALA A 111 -2.81 0.49 -10.02
C ALA A 111 -3.05 1.89 -10.57
N ARG A 112 -3.99 2.65 -10.00
CA ARG A 112 -4.24 4.04 -10.39
C ARG A 112 -3.08 4.98 -10.05
N MET A 113 -2.22 4.58 -9.12
CA MET A 113 -1.05 5.37 -8.70
C MET A 113 0.19 5.06 -9.53
N ARG A 114 0.15 4.02 -10.35
CA ARG A 114 1.33 3.56 -11.13
C ARG A 114 1.95 4.70 -11.94
N ASN A 115 1.15 5.45 -12.66
CA ASN A 115 1.65 6.52 -13.53
C ASN A 115 2.34 7.66 -12.76
N ALA A 116 1.97 7.88 -11.51
CA ALA A 116 2.60 8.89 -10.67
C ALA A 116 3.92 8.39 -10.03
N ILE A 117 4.11 7.08 -9.96
CA ILE A 117 5.23 6.45 -9.25
C ILE A 117 6.30 5.92 -10.21
N VAL A 118 5.88 5.17 -11.23
CA VAL A 118 6.81 4.50 -12.15
C VAL A 118 7.41 5.49 -13.15
N GLY A 119 8.72 5.41 -13.34
CA GLY A 119 9.43 6.18 -14.37
C GLY A 119 9.77 7.62 -13.99
N HIS A 120 9.54 7.99 -12.74
CA HIS A 120 9.85 9.36 -12.26
C HIS A 120 11.16 9.45 -11.42
#